data_9e59ac3af9f1f45ca588e0b44c5a8d01
#
_entry.id   9e59ac3af9f1f45ca588e0b44c5a8d01
#
_cell.length_a   1.000
_cell.length_b   1.000
_cell.length_c   1.000
_cell.angle_alpha   90.00
_cell.angle_beta   90.00
_cell.angle_gamma   90.00
#
_symmetry.space_group_name_H-M   'P 1'
#
loop_
_entity.id
_entity.type
_entity.pdbx_description
1 polymer ?
#
loop_
_entity_poly.entity_id
_entity_poly.type
_entity_poly.pdbx_seq_one_letter_code
_entity_poly.pdbx_strand_id
1 'polypeptide(L)'
;MREVLHITTHMGGGVGKVLSGVAAYAVRTGARYRHRILLLEQPEKMNFIDACRAEGVEIICGADVSTIESTMRAADVVQIEWWHHPQMAAFLADFPQIDTHLTLWAHISGCYYPYISPAFLRVPQRFVFTSPYSLDNPYWSAQERRWGRENTAVVHSSGGFSAIRPHTGRAHDGRFVIGYVGTQSYAKLHPDFVAYCARAAHIPGIEFVLVGDLTNEEAIRTAARAH
;
A
#
# COMPACT_ATOMS: atom_id res chain seq x y z
N MET A 1 10.78 -6.67 24.45
CA MET A 1 10.11 -5.95 23.34
C MET A 1 9.83 -7.02 22.29
N ARG A 2 8.61 -7.09 21.74
CA ARG A 2 8.27 -8.08 20.70
C ARG A 2 8.69 -7.57 19.34
N GLU A 3 9.16 -8.48 18.50
CA GLU A 3 9.61 -8.15 17.14
C GLU A 3 8.55 -8.50 16.09
N VAL A 4 8.23 -7.55 15.22
CA VAL A 4 7.38 -7.72 14.05
C VAL A 4 8.25 -7.60 12.81
N LEU A 5 8.35 -8.69 12.06
CA LEU A 5 8.99 -8.71 10.75
C LEU A 5 7.95 -8.45 9.67
N HIS A 6 8.11 -7.35 8.95
CA HIS A 6 7.34 -7.09 7.73
C HIS A 6 8.07 -7.65 6.52
N ILE A 7 7.40 -8.48 5.73
CA ILE A 7 7.93 -8.98 4.45
C ILE A 7 7.14 -8.33 3.33
N THR A 8 7.83 -7.63 2.47
CA THR A 8 7.27 -6.94 1.30
C THR A 8 8.19 -7.10 0.11
N THR A 9 7.68 -6.92 -1.11
CA THR A 9 8.52 -6.99 -2.31
C THR A 9 9.48 -5.81 -2.35
N HIS A 10 8.94 -4.60 -2.23
CA HIS A 10 9.69 -3.35 -2.20
C HIS A 10 8.93 -2.28 -1.40
N MET A 11 9.57 -1.16 -1.11
CA MET A 11 8.99 -0.01 -0.40
C MET A 11 8.70 1.18 -1.33
N GLY A 12 8.47 0.95 -2.62
CA GLY A 12 8.03 1.98 -3.54
C GLY A 12 6.52 2.27 -3.38
N GLY A 13 6.11 3.53 -3.41
CA GLY A 13 4.70 3.90 -3.40
C GLY A 13 3.99 3.82 -2.05
N GLY A 14 2.68 3.51 -2.07
CA GLY A 14 1.79 3.60 -0.90
C GLY A 14 2.15 2.67 0.25
N VAL A 15 2.55 1.42 -0.05
CA VAL A 15 2.94 0.45 0.98
C VAL A 15 4.18 0.92 1.72
N GLY A 16 5.21 1.38 0.99
CA GLY A 16 6.42 1.92 1.61
C GLY A 16 6.13 3.12 2.51
N LYS A 17 5.22 4.01 2.09
CA LYS A 17 4.78 5.13 2.93
C LYS A 17 4.12 4.67 4.22
N VAL A 18 3.24 3.68 4.15
CA VAL A 18 2.53 3.16 5.32
C VAL A 18 3.50 2.48 6.28
N LEU A 19 4.36 1.58 5.78
CA LEU A 19 5.35 0.88 6.60
C LEU A 19 6.32 1.84 7.27
N SER A 20 6.86 2.81 6.52
CA SER A 20 7.76 3.82 7.11
C SER A 20 7.05 4.62 8.20
N GLY A 21 5.78 4.98 8.01
CA GLY A 21 4.98 5.67 9.01
C GLY A 21 4.75 4.86 10.27
N VAL A 22 4.38 3.58 10.14
CA VAL A 22 4.16 2.66 11.27
C VAL A 22 5.45 2.43 12.06
N ALA A 23 6.53 2.09 11.36
CA ALA A 23 7.82 1.78 12.00
C ALA A 23 8.41 3.01 12.71
N ALA A 24 8.41 4.18 12.06
CA ALA A 24 8.87 5.43 12.66
C ALA A 24 7.99 5.85 13.86
N TYR A 25 6.68 5.66 13.80
CA TYR A 25 5.80 5.91 14.93
C TYR A 25 6.14 5.03 16.12
N ALA A 26 6.36 3.73 15.89
CA ALA A 26 6.72 2.78 16.94
C ALA A 26 8.03 3.17 17.66
N VAL A 27 9.05 3.58 16.89
CA VAL A 27 10.32 4.05 17.45
C VAL A 27 10.13 5.32 18.29
N ARG A 28 9.46 6.34 17.72
CA ARG A 28 9.29 7.63 18.40
C ARG A 28 8.43 7.57 19.66
N THR A 29 7.48 6.65 19.72
CA THR A 29 6.59 6.49 20.89
C THR A 29 7.09 5.48 21.90
N GLY A 30 8.20 4.79 21.64
CA GLY A 30 8.67 3.70 22.47
C GLY A 30 7.67 2.55 22.56
N ALA A 31 6.98 2.24 21.46
CA ALA A 31 5.99 1.17 21.41
C ALA A 31 6.61 -0.18 21.84
N ARG A 32 5.77 -1.05 22.40
CA ARG A 32 6.22 -2.39 22.85
C ARG A 32 6.64 -3.33 21.72
N TYR A 33 6.41 -2.93 20.46
CA TYR A 33 6.78 -3.67 19.25
C TYR A 33 7.94 -2.96 18.55
N ARG A 34 8.97 -3.74 18.18
CA ARG A 34 10.04 -3.33 17.29
C ARG A 34 9.70 -3.83 15.89
N HIS A 35 9.79 -2.97 14.90
CA HIS A 35 9.53 -3.31 13.50
C HIS A 35 10.86 -3.47 12.76
N ARG A 36 10.96 -4.57 11.98
CA ARG A 36 11.99 -4.82 10.98
C ARG A 36 11.32 -5.02 9.64
N ILE A 37 11.97 -4.64 8.55
CA ILE A 37 11.39 -4.76 7.21
C ILE A 37 12.36 -5.54 6.33
N LEU A 38 11.85 -6.59 5.69
CA LEU A 38 12.57 -7.41 4.73
C LEU A 38 11.97 -7.22 3.35
N LEU A 39 12.82 -6.86 2.38
CA LEU A 39 12.45 -6.68 0.99
C LEU A 39 12.90 -7.92 0.20
N LEU A 40 11.97 -8.51 -0.57
CA LEU A 40 12.26 -9.69 -1.40
C LEU A 40 13.12 -9.35 -2.62
N GLU A 41 13.17 -8.09 -3.00
CA GLU A 41 14.01 -7.62 -4.12
C GLU A 41 14.86 -6.42 -3.74
N GLN A 42 15.84 -6.11 -4.59
CA GLN A 42 16.63 -4.90 -4.45
C GLN A 42 15.77 -3.66 -4.78
N PRO A 43 15.77 -2.65 -3.92
CA PRO A 43 14.92 -1.49 -4.11
C PRO A 43 15.42 -0.56 -5.21
N GLU A 44 14.53 -0.14 -6.10
CA GLU A 44 14.80 0.92 -7.07
C GLU A 44 14.61 2.33 -6.46
N LYS A 45 13.71 2.46 -5.48
CA LYS A 45 13.38 3.73 -4.83
C LYS A 45 13.76 3.67 -3.35
N MET A 46 14.62 4.58 -2.92
CA MET A 46 15.23 4.58 -1.58
C MET A 46 14.52 5.47 -0.56
N ASN A 47 13.68 6.40 -1.00
CA ASN A 47 13.14 7.46 -0.15
C ASN A 47 12.48 6.99 1.16
N PHE A 48 11.66 5.93 1.13
CA PHE A 48 11.05 5.38 2.35
C PHE A 48 12.00 4.48 3.14
N ILE A 49 12.95 3.84 2.47
CA ILE A 49 14.01 3.04 3.10
C ILE A 49 14.92 3.96 3.92
N ASP A 50 15.39 5.04 3.31
CA ASP A 50 16.27 6.01 3.98
C ASP A 50 15.55 6.70 5.14
N ALA A 51 14.27 7.03 4.98
CA ALA A 51 13.45 7.55 6.07
C ALA A 51 13.35 6.56 7.25
N CYS A 52 13.16 5.27 6.99
CA CYS A 52 13.15 4.23 8.02
C CYS A 52 14.50 4.10 8.72
N ARG A 53 15.58 4.04 7.95
CA ARG A 53 16.95 3.94 8.47
C ARG A 53 17.33 5.13 9.35
N ALA A 54 16.93 6.33 8.95
CA ALA A 54 17.14 7.56 9.73
C ALA A 54 16.45 7.51 11.10
N GLU A 55 15.35 6.79 11.22
CA GLU A 55 14.64 6.54 12.49
C GLU A 55 15.18 5.30 13.24
N GLY A 56 16.22 4.64 12.74
CA GLY A 56 16.82 3.45 13.38
C GLY A 56 16.07 2.14 13.11
N VAL A 57 15.19 2.10 12.09
CA VAL A 57 14.49 0.89 11.68
C VAL A 57 15.42 0.04 10.80
N GLU A 58 15.56 -1.22 11.16
CA GLU A 58 16.36 -2.18 10.39
C GLU A 58 15.63 -2.60 9.11
N ILE A 59 16.33 -2.49 7.96
CA ILE A 59 15.81 -2.89 6.65
C ILE A 59 16.82 -3.82 5.97
N ILE A 60 16.35 -5.01 5.62
CA ILE A 60 17.09 -6.06 4.89
C ILE A 60 16.58 -6.01 3.43
N CYS A 61 17.49 -5.90 2.47
CA CYS A 61 17.15 -5.77 1.05
C CYS A 61 17.68 -6.97 0.25
N GLY A 62 16.85 -7.53 -0.61
CA GLY A 62 17.23 -8.61 -1.53
C GLY A 62 17.77 -9.84 -0.81
N ALA A 63 17.09 -10.27 0.25
CA ALA A 63 17.52 -11.38 1.08
C ALA A 63 17.46 -12.71 0.32
N ASP A 64 18.47 -13.55 0.53
CA ASP A 64 18.44 -14.95 0.09
C ASP A 64 17.50 -15.80 1.00
N VAL A 65 17.21 -17.02 0.59
CA VAL A 65 16.29 -17.91 1.31
C VAL A 65 16.74 -18.14 2.76
N SER A 66 18.05 -18.30 3.00
CA SER A 66 18.58 -18.56 4.34
C SER A 66 18.41 -17.36 5.26
N THR A 67 18.61 -16.16 4.75
CA THR A 67 18.38 -14.90 5.46
C THR A 67 16.90 -14.69 5.75
N ILE A 68 16.02 -14.98 4.79
CA ILE A 68 14.58 -14.93 4.99
C ILE A 68 14.17 -15.85 6.12
N GLU A 69 14.54 -17.12 6.05
CA GLU A 69 14.19 -18.12 7.05
C GLU A 69 14.70 -17.77 8.46
N SER A 70 15.99 -17.41 8.56
CA SER A 70 16.58 -17.05 9.86
C SER A 70 15.93 -15.83 10.47
N THR A 71 15.58 -14.84 9.66
CA THR A 71 14.90 -13.62 10.12
C THR A 71 13.46 -13.90 10.54
N MET A 72 12.74 -14.77 9.80
CA MET A 72 11.40 -15.21 10.18
C MET A 72 11.39 -15.97 11.50
N ARG A 73 12.37 -16.88 11.72
CA ARG A 73 12.50 -17.64 12.98
C ARG A 73 12.79 -16.76 14.20
N ALA A 74 13.47 -15.64 14.00
CA ALA A 74 13.80 -14.70 15.05
C ALA A 74 12.65 -13.76 15.42
N ALA A 75 11.64 -13.63 14.59
CA ALA A 75 10.53 -12.71 14.81
C ALA A 75 9.41 -13.33 15.67
N ASP A 76 8.80 -12.53 16.54
CA ASP A 76 7.60 -12.93 17.29
C ASP A 76 6.34 -12.96 16.40
N VAL A 77 6.30 -12.09 15.39
CA VAL A 77 5.22 -12.00 14.40
C VAL A 77 5.82 -11.75 13.03
N VAL A 78 5.40 -12.52 12.04
CA VAL A 78 5.68 -12.26 10.63
C VAL A 78 4.44 -11.66 9.99
N GLN A 79 4.58 -10.46 9.44
CA GLN A 79 3.53 -9.76 8.71
C GLN A 79 3.89 -9.65 7.24
N ILE A 80 3.07 -10.22 6.38
CA ILE A 80 3.20 -10.10 4.92
C ILE A 80 2.39 -8.91 4.44
N GLU A 81 3.06 -8.00 3.74
CA GLU A 81 2.44 -6.87 3.07
C GLU A 81 2.01 -7.30 1.67
N TRP A 82 0.77 -7.70 1.52
CA TRP A 82 0.30 -8.33 0.30
C TRP A 82 -0.32 -7.33 -0.68
N TRP A 83 0.23 -7.30 -1.86
CA TRP A 83 -0.39 -6.79 -3.08
C TRP A 83 0.02 -7.67 -4.25
N HIS A 84 -0.63 -7.52 -5.39
CA HIS A 84 -0.35 -8.38 -6.53
C HIS A 84 1.01 -8.04 -7.16
N HIS A 85 2.03 -8.81 -6.78
CA HIS A 85 3.38 -8.71 -7.31
C HIS A 85 3.95 -10.10 -7.57
N PRO A 86 4.61 -10.37 -8.73
CA PRO A 86 5.14 -11.69 -9.08
C PRO A 86 6.07 -12.28 -8.01
N GLN A 87 6.99 -11.48 -7.46
CA GLN A 87 7.92 -11.92 -6.41
C GLN A 87 7.18 -12.32 -5.11
N MET A 88 6.13 -11.58 -4.74
CA MET A 88 5.33 -11.94 -3.59
C MET A 88 4.54 -13.23 -3.84
N ALA A 89 4.00 -13.41 -5.04
CA ALA A 89 3.32 -14.63 -5.42
C ALA A 89 4.27 -15.84 -5.40
N ALA A 90 5.48 -15.69 -5.93
CA ALA A 90 6.51 -16.73 -5.88
C ALA A 90 6.90 -17.07 -4.44
N PHE A 91 7.14 -16.06 -3.60
CA PHE A 91 7.45 -16.26 -2.17
C PHE A 91 6.34 -17.01 -1.43
N LEU A 92 5.07 -16.68 -1.69
CA LEU A 92 3.94 -17.38 -1.06
C LEU A 92 3.73 -18.79 -1.58
N ALA A 93 4.07 -19.07 -2.84
CA ALA A 93 3.99 -20.40 -3.43
C ALA A 93 5.02 -21.36 -2.81
N ASP A 94 6.18 -20.84 -2.44
CA ASP A 94 7.28 -21.57 -1.79
C ASP A 94 7.54 -21.04 -0.36
N PHE A 95 6.45 -20.83 0.39
CA PHE A 95 6.53 -20.25 1.73
C PHE A 95 7.31 -21.16 2.68
N PRO A 96 8.30 -20.63 3.42
CA PRO A 96 9.11 -21.41 4.33
C PRO A 96 8.28 -22.16 5.38
N GLN A 97 8.58 -23.44 5.61
CA GLN A 97 7.93 -24.28 6.61
C GLN A 97 8.44 -23.94 8.01
N ILE A 98 8.02 -22.78 8.50
CA ILE A 98 8.44 -22.23 9.81
C ILE A 98 7.20 -22.00 10.66
N ASP A 99 7.23 -22.48 11.89
CA ASP A 99 6.19 -22.14 12.87
C ASP A 99 6.34 -20.66 13.26
N THR A 100 5.34 -19.86 12.91
CA THR A 100 5.35 -18.42 13.15
C THR A 100 3.92 -17.88 13.33
N HIS A 101 3.79 -16.78 14.05
CA HIS A 101 2.55 -16.02 14.08
C HIS A 101 2.41 -15.19 12.79
N LEU A 102 1.74 -15.78 11.80
CA LEU A 102 1.57 -15.17 10.49
C LEU A 102 0.38 -14.21 10.45
N THR A 103 0.64 -12.97 10.09
CA THR A 103 -0.37 -11.95 9.73
C THR A 103 -0.20 -11.60 8.26
N LEU A 104 -1.28 -11.41 7.54
CA LEU A 104 -1.25 -10.92 6.17
C LEU A 104 -2.08 -9.64 6.08
N TRP A 105 -1.46 -8.55 5.65
CA TRP A 105 -2.13 -7.28 5.40
C TRP A 105 -2.24 -7.02 3.91
N ALA A 106 -3.48 -7.08 3.39
CA ALA A 106 -3.76 -6.88 1.98
C ALA A 106 -3.91 -5.39 1.65
N HIS A 107 -3.06 -4.89 0.77
CA HIS A 107 -3.08 -3.50 0.29
C HIS A 107 -3.90 -3.32 -1.01
N ILE A 108 -4.62 -4.34 -1.40
CA ILE A 108 -5.58 -4.32 -2.51
C ILE A 108 -6.95 -4.78 -2.01
N SER A 109 -8.00 -4.38 -2.71
CA SER A 109 -9.37 -4.77 -2.32
C SER A 109 -9.65 -6.26 -2.54
N GLY A 110 -9.05 -6.87 -3.57
CA GLY A 110 -9.36 -8.22 -4.00
C GLY A 110 -10.75 -8.39 -4.64
N CYS A 111 -11.48 -7.28 -4.85
CA CYS A 111 -12.80 -7.28 -5.51
C CYS A 111 -12.69 -7.21 -7.03
N TYR A 112 -11.50 -6.97 -7.56
CA TYR A 112 -11.14 -6.97 -8.99
C TYR A 112 -9.94 -7.88 -9.19
N TYR A 113 -9.69 -8.27 -10.43
CA TYR A 113 -8.51 -9.08 -10.73
C TYR A 113 -7.20 -8.37 -10.32
N PRO A 114 -6.32 -9.05 -9.59
CA PRO A 114 -6.42 -10.42 -9.07
C PRO A 114 -7.33 -10.51 -7.83
N TYR A 115 -8.25 -11.49 -7.88
CA TYR A 115 -9.21 -11.70 -6.80
C TYR A 115 -8.57 -12.34 -5.56
N ILE A 116 -9.04 -11.95 -4.38
CA ILE A 116 -8.68 -12.65 -3.13
C ILE A 116 -9.72 -13.74 -2.89
N SER A 117 -9.29 -15.00 -2.89
CA SER A 117 -10.17 -16.13 -2.60
C SER A 117 -10.45 -16.25 -1.10
N PRO A 118 -11.64 -16.73 -0.68
CA PRO A 118 -11.93 -17.00 0.72
C PRO A 118 -10.99 -18.01 1.38
N ALA A 119 -10.43 -18.95 0.60
CA ALA A 119 -9.44 -19.90 1.09
C ALA A 119 -8.15 -19.21 1.53
N PHE A 120 -7.71 -18.17 0.80
CA PHE A 120 -6.51 -17.42 1.14
C PHE A 120 -6.64 -16.66 2.46
N LEU A 121 -7.84 -16.24 2.85
CA LEU A 121 -8.08 -15.59 4.15
C LEU A 121 -7.77 -16.49 5.36
N ARG A 122 -7.77 -17.80 5.14
CA ARG A 122 -7.60 -18.81 6.20
C ARG A 122 -6.15 -19.27 6.36
N VAL A 123 -5.26 -18.82 5.48
CA VAL A 123 -3.84 -19.18 5.51
C VAL A 123 -3.12 -18.56 6.73
N PRO A 124 -3.22 -17.24 6.97
CA PRO A 124 -2.60 -16.65 8.15
C PRO A 124 -3.49 -16.78 9.39
N GLN A 125 -2.90 -16.67 10.59
CA GLN A 125 -3.68 -16.57 11.83
C GLN A 125 -4.51 -15.28 11.87
N ARG A 126 -4.06 -14.22 11.17
CA ARG A 126 -4.79 -12.97 11.02
C ARG A 126 -4.70 -12.45 9.59
N PHE A 127 -5.85 -12.23 8.99
CA PHE A 127 -5.94 -11.53 7.71
C PHE A 127 -6.50 -10.12 7.94
N VAL A 128 -5.84 -9.12 7.36
CA VAL A 128 -6.17 -7.70 7.53
C VAL A 128 -6.41 -7.08 6.16
N PHE A 129 -7.49 -6.34 6.00
CA PHE A 129 -7.77 -5.52 4.83
C PHE A 129 -7.52 -4.04 5.11
N THR A 130 -7.28 -3.27 4.06
CA THR A 130 -7.13 -1.80 4.16
C THR A 130 -8.46 -1.06 4.10
N SER A 131 -9.53 -1.73 3.70
CA SER A 131 -10.85 -1.13 3.54
C SER A 131 -11.96 -2.14 3.84
N PRO A 132 -13.06 -1.73 4.47
CA PRO A 132 -14.24 -2.59 4.64
C PRO A 132 -14.88 -3.00 3.30
N TYR A 133 -14.66 -2.24 2.23
CA TYR A 133 -15.12 -2.58 0.87
C TYR A 133 -14.67 -3.97 0.43
N SER A 134 -13.50 -4.43 0.86
CA SER A 134 -12.99 -5.78 0.56
C SER A 134 -13.89 -6.89 1.07
N LEU A 135 -14.66 -6.64 2.12
CA LEU A 135 -15.57 -7.61 2.74
C LEU A 135 -16.93 -7.73 2.01
N ASP A 136 -17.20 -6.80 1.09
CA ASP A 136 -18.36 -6.83 0.19
C ASP A 136 -18.01 -7.45 -1.17
N ASN A 137 -16.96 -8.27 -1.21
CA ASN A 137 -16.46 -8.91 -2.42
C ASN A 137 -17.59 -9.59 -3.21
N PRO A 138 -17.83 -9.20 -4.47
CA PRO A 138 -18.93 -9.71 -5.27
C PRO A 138 -18.81 -11.19 -5.65
N TYR A 139 -17.59 -11.73 -5.61
CA TYR A 139 -17.28 -13.13 -5.96
C TYR A 139 -17.41 -14.09 -4.77
N TRP A 140 -17.64 -13.57 -3.57
CA TRP A 140 -17.85 -14.40 -2.39
C TRP A 140 -19.34 -14.67 -2.17
N SER A 141 -19.65 -15.88 -1.72
CA SER A 141 -21.00 -16.22 -1.25
C SER A 141 -21.38 -15.40 -0.01
N ALA A 142 -22.65 -15.35 0.32
CA ALA A 142 -23.12 -14.69 1.54
C ALA A 142 -22.48 -15.27 2.81
N GLN A 143 -22.24 -16.57 2.85
CA GLN A 143 -21.59 -17.26 3.97
C GLN A 143 -20.11 -16.85 4.08
N GLU A 144 -19.40 -16.78 2.97
CA GLU A 144 -17.98 -16.36 2.94
C GLU A 144 -17.80 -14.90 3.33
N ARG A 145 -18.68 -14.01 2.87
CA ARG A 145 -18.70 -12.61 3.32
C ARG A 145 -18.95 -12.48 4.83
N ARG A 146 -19.89 -13.26 5.37
CA ARG A 146 -20.12 -13.30 6.83
C ARG A 146 -18.88 -13.76 7.57
N TRP A 147 -18.31 -14.91 7.15
CA TRP A 147 -17.10 -15.43 7.76
C TRP A 147 -15.95 -14.42 7.70
N GLY A 148 -15.75 -13.75 6.57
CA GLY A 148 -14.73 -12.70 6.40
C GLY A 148 -14.93 -11.57 7.41
N ARG A 149 -16.15 -11.04 7.59
CA ARG A 149 -16.43 -9.99 8.58
C ARG A 149 -16.16 -10.42 10.02
N GLU A 150 -16.39 -11.68 10.34
CA GLU A 150 -16.20 -12.22 11.70
C GLU A 150 -14.75 -12.58 12.01
N ASN A 151 -13.93 -12.92 11.00
CA ASN A 151 -12.61 -13.54 11.20
C ASN A 151 -11.43 -12.72 10.64
N THR A 152 -11.68 -11.60 9.99
CA THR A 152 -10.65 -10.69 9.50
C THR A 152 -10.71 -9.34 10.21
N ALA A 153 -9.72 -8.51 9.98
CA ALA A 153 -9.70 -7.13 10.50
C ALA A 153 -9.60 -6.11 9.35
N VAL A 154 -9.99 -4.88 9.64
CA VAL A 154 -9.77 -3.75 8.75
C VAL A 154 -8.89 -2.73 9.46
N VAL A 155 -7.74 -2.44 8.86
CA VAL A 155 -6.82 -1.38 9.28
C VAL A 155 -6.54 -0.51 8.06
N HIS A 156 -6.98 0.74 8.10
CA HIS A 156 -6.81 1.65 6.99
C HIS A 156 -5.33 1.90 6.70
N SER A 157 -4.98 1.80 5.42
CA SER A 157 -3.62 2.05 4.93
C SER A 157 -3.33 3.56 4.93
N SER A 158 -3.12 4.12 6.10
CA SER A 158 -2.80 5.54 6.28
C SER A 158 -1.61 5.69 7.22
N GLY A 159 -0.83 6.76 7.05
CA GLY A 159 0.32 7.01 7.92
C GLY A 159 1.31 7.99 7.31
N GLY A 160 2.34 8.34 8.10
CA GLY A 160 3.38 9.25 7.65
C GLY A 160 2.91 10.70 7.43
N PHE A 161 1.83 11.14 8.08
CA PHE A 161 1.27 12.49 7.93
C PHE A 161 1.75 13.45 9.01
N SER A 162 2.61 13.04 9.94
CA SER A 162 3.08 13.88 11.04
C SER A 162 3.80 15.17 10.60
N ALA A 163 4.38 15.16 9.39
CA ALA A 163 5.01 16.32 8.79
C ALA A 163 4.04 17.23 8.01
N ILE A 164 2.81 16.77 7.78
CA ILE A 164 1.82 17.54 7.03
C ILE A 164 1.09 18.44 8.01
N ARG A 165 1.23 19.75 7.83
CA ARG A 165 0.47 20.73 8.59
C ARG A 165 -0.78 21.11 7.81
N PRO A 166 -1.95 21.20 8.46
CA PRO A 166 -3.15 21.76 7.84
C PRO A 166 -2.85 23.16 7.33
N HIS A 167 -3.17 23.42 6.07
CA HIS A 167 -3.05 24.76 5.53
C HIS A 167 -4.24 25.58 6.03
N THR A 168 -3.99 26.47 6.99
CA THR A 168 -5.00 27.41 7.49
C THR A 168 -4.96 28.68 6.63
N GLY A 169 -6.04 28.93 5.87
CA GLY A 169 -6.20 30.20 5.20
C GLY A 169 -5.62 30.29 3.80
N ARG A 170 -6.12 29.47 2.85
CA ARG A 170 -6.00 29.81 1.45
C ARG A 170 -6.91 31.02 1.16
N ALA A 171 -6.34 32.13 0.78
CA ALA A 171 -7.12 33.21 0.20
C ALA A 171 -7.86 32.63 -1.01
N HIS A 172 -9.19 32.72 -1.04
CA HIS A 172 -9.99 32.33 -2.19
C HIS A 172 -9.69 33.33 -3.32
N ASP A 173 -8.83 32.93 -4.25
CA ASP A 173 -8.50 33.71 -5.44
C ASP A 173 -9.54 33.51 -6.57
N GLY A 174 -10.69 32.94 -6.25
CA GLY A 174 -11.77 32.63 -7.17
C GLY A 174 -11.55 31.34 -7.98
N ARG A 175 -10.40 30.63 -7.78
CA ARG A 175 -10.11 29.35 -8.47
C ARG A 175 -10.60 28.17 -7.63
N PHE A 176 -11.23 27.20 -8.28
CA PHE A 176 -11.58 25.90 -7.71
C PHE A 176 -10.66 24.84 -8.30
N VAL A 177 -9.67 24.40 -7.53
CA VAL A 177 -8.67 23.43 -7.96
C VAL A 177 -9.12 22.01 -7.63
N ILE A 178 -9.25 21.18 -8.67
CA ILE A 178 -9.53 19.75 -8.59
C ILE A 178 -8.20 19.00 -8.73
N GLY A 179 -7.72 18.40 -7.63
CA GLY A 179 -6.44 17.71 -7.59
C GLY A 179 -6.56 16.19 -7.72
N TYR A 180 -5.69 15.57 -8.49
CA TYR A 180 -5.43 14.13 -8.48
C TYR A 180 -3.99 13.89 -8.01
N VAL A 181 -3.82 13.00 -7.03
CA VAL A 181 -2.50 12.57 -6.55
C VAL A 181 -2.37 11.07 -6.75
N GLY A 182 -1.43 10.65 -7.59
CA GLY A 182 -1.19 9.24 -7.91
C GLY A 182 -0.46 9.05 -9.23
N THR A 183 -0.13 7.78 -9.54
CA THR A 183 0.48 7.45 -10.84
C THR A 183 -0.44 7.84 -11.98
N GLN A 184 0.05 8.65 -12.90
CA GLN A 184 -0.67 9.08 -14.10
C GLN A 184 -0.62 7.96 -15.14
N SER A 185 -1.40 6.91 -14.92
CA SER A 185 -1.51 5.76 -15.83
C SER A 185 -2.97 5.37 -16.03
N TYR A 186 -3.29 4.86 -17.21
CA TYR A 186 -4.63 4.35 -17.53
C TYR A 186 -4.99 3.05 -16.74
N ALA A 187 -4.06 2.46 -16.02
CA ALA A 187 -4.36 1.46 -15.02
C ALA A 187 -5.05 2.02 -13.77
N LYS A 188 -4.94 3.35 -13.53
CA LYS A 188 -5.53 4.06 -12.39
C LYS A 188 -6.49 5.16 -12.77
N LEU A 189 -6.25 5.82 -13.89
CA LEU A 189 -7.13 6.85 -14.47
C LEU A 189 -7.98 6.20 -15.56
N HIS A 190 -9.25 6.57 -15.61
CA HIS A 190 -10.11 6.15 -16.73
C HIS A 190 -9.50 6.63 -18.07
N PRO A 191 -9.56 5.85 -19.17
CA PRO A 191 -9.04 6.29 -20.47
C PRO A 191 -9.57 7.66 -20.90
N ASP A 192 -10.86 7.95 -20.63
CA ASP A 192 -11.50 9.23 -20.94
C ASP A 192 -11.33 10.30 -19.85
N PHE A 193 -10.40 10.13 -18.91
CA PHE A 193 -10.22 11.05 -17.80
C PHE A 193 -10.05 12.51 -18.27
N VAL A 194 -9.22 12.73 -19.30
CA VAL A 194 -9.00 14.08 -19.86
C VAL A 194 -10.27 14.65 -20.47
N ALA A 195 -11.05 13.82 -21.19
CA ALA A 195 -12.34 14.26 -21.77
C ALA A 195 -13.34 14.64 -20.66
N TYR A 196 -13.32 13.95 -19.50
CA TYR A 196 -14.15 14.33 -18.36
C TYR A 196 -13.71 15.66 -17.75
N CYS A 197 -12.41 15.90 -17.63
CA CYS A 197 -11.87 17.18 -17.19
C CYS A 197 -12.26 18.32 -18.17
N ALA A 198 -12.14 18.06 -19.46
CA ALA A 198 -12.49 19.03 -20.50
C ALA A 198 -13.96 19.48 -20.47
N ARG A 199 -14.88 18.55 -20.09
CA ARG A 199 -16.31 18.89 -19.91
C ARG A 199 -16.56 19.92 -18.81
N ALA A 200 -15.68 20.03 -17.82
CA ALA A 200 -15.79 21.00 -16.74
C ALA A 200 -14.86 22.22 -16.93
N ALA A 201 -13.89 22.14 -17.85
CA ALA A 201 -12.91 23.21 -18.08
C ALA A 201 -13.52 24.53 -18.60
N HIS A 202 -14.74 24.49 -19.17
CA HIS A 202 -15.46 25.68 -19.59
C HIS A 202 -16.07 26.48 -18.40
N ILE A 203 -16.10 25.89 -17.19
CA ILE A 203 -16.62 26.57 -16.01
C ILE A 203 -15.54 27.55 -15.52
N PRO A 204 -15.81 28.85 -15.44
CA PRO A 204 -14.82 29.82 -15.01
C PRO A 204 -14.27 29.51 -13.64
N GLY A 205 -12.94 29.58 -13.50
CA GLY A 205 -12.24 29.35 -12.25
C GLY A 205 -11.97 27.89 -11.90
N ILE A 206 -12.36 26.91 -12.73
CA ILE A 206 -11.95 25.52 -12.52
C ILE A 206 -10.55 25.27 -13.09
N GLU A 207 -9.70 24.63 -12.29
CA GLU A 207 -8.36 24.18 -12.67
C GLU A 207 -8.15 22.72 -12.27
N PHE A 208 -7.56 21.91 -13.14
CA PHE A 208 -7.19 20.52 -12.85
C PHE A 208 -5.69 20.40 -12.65
N VAL A 209 -5.27 19.79 -11.53
CA VAL A 209 -3.85 19.57 -11.20
C VAL A 209 -3.60 18.08 -10.96
N LEU A 210 -2.71 17.49 -11.74
CA LEU A 210 -2.29 16.11 -11.60
C LEU A 210 -0.87 16.05 -11.03
N VAL A 211 -0.69 15.28 -9.95
CA VAL A 211 0.60 15.12 -9.26
C VAL A 211 0.91 13.63 -9.12
N GLY A 212 2.08 13.20 -9.56
CA GLY A 212 2.56 11.82 -9.42
C GLY A 212 3.46 11.36 -10.55
N ASP A 213 3.81 10.06 -10.53
CA ASP A 213 4.62 9.44 -11.58
C ASP A 213 3.91 9.47 -12.94
N LEU A 214 4.70 9.65 -14.00
CA LEU A 214 4.25 10.01 -15.33
C LEU A 214 4.31 8.84 -16.32
N THR A 215 3.69 7.71 -16.02
CA THR A 215 3.74 6.51 -16.90
C THR A 215 3.11 6.76 -18.27
N ASN A 216 2.01 7.52 -18.34
CA ASN A 216 1.32 7.85 -19.59
C ASN A 216 1.32 9.37 -19.87
N GLU A 217 2.37 10.08 -19.45
CA GLU A 217 2.45 11.54 -19.54
C GLU A 217 2.18 12.07 -20.95
N GLU A 218 2.85 11.52 -21.94
CA GLU A 218 2.72 12.00 -23.32
C GLU A 218 1.29 11.84 -23.86
N ALA A 219 0.67 10.68 -23.59
CA ALA A 219 -0.72 10.43 -24.00
C ALA A 219 -1.70 11.37 -23.29
N ILE A 220 -1.51 11.61 -21.98
CA ILE A 220 -2.36 12.51 -21.18
C ILE A 220 -2.18 13.95 -21.65
N ARG A 221 -0.93 14.41 -21.90
CA ARG A 221 -0.64 15.75 -22.41
C ARG A 221 -1.19 15.96 -23.83
N THR A 222 -1.08 14.94 -24.70
CA THR A 222 -1.62 14.99 -26.05
C THR A 222 -3.15 15.09 -26.01
N ALA A 223 -3.81 14.27 -25.20
CA ALA A 223 -5.26 14.36 -25.02
C ALA A 223 -5.68 15.73 -24.46
N ALA A 224 -4.94 16.29 -23.49
CA ALA A 224 -5.25 17.60 -22.92
C ALA A 224 -5.08 18.77 -23.92
N ARG A 225 -4.18 18.63 -24.89
CA ARG A 225 -4.00 19.64 -25.96
C ARG A 225 -5.08 19.60 -27.06
N ALA A 226 -5.77 18.43 -27.14
CA ALA A 226 -6.84 18.23 -28.14
C ALA A 226 -8.18 18.80 -27.68
N HIS A 227 -8.30 19.22 -26.44
CA HIS A 227 -9.49 19.84 -25.82
C HIS A 227 -9.25 21.27 -25.40
#